data_858fab41f94ff640880bf94c82bd8d14
#
_entry.id   858fab41f94ff640880bf94c82bd8d14
#
_cell.length_a   1.000
_cell.length_b   1.000
_cell.length_c   1.000
_cell.angle_alpha   90.00
_cell.angle_beta   90.00
_cell.angle_gamma   90.00
#
_symmetry.space_group_name_H-M   'P 1'
#
loop_
_entity.id
_entity.type
_entity.pdbx_description
1 polymer ?
#
loop_
_entity_poly.entity_id
_entity_poly.type
_entity_poly.pdbx_seq_one_letter_code
_entity_poly.pdbx_strand_id
1 'polypeptide(L)'
;MCGIAGVLRLSTDMPVDAVVLARMTGALVHRGPDDEGLFVSPARACGLGARRLSIIDLAGGHQPICNEAGDVWVVQNGEIYNYKPLRAELEACGHVFRSESDTEVIAHAYEQWGAACVERLWGMFALAVWDEPRQRLLLARDRLGKKPLFLAQVNGLLLFASEIKALLRHPALCQPTLDA
;
A
#
# COMPACT_ATOMS: atom_id res chain seq x y z
N MET A 1 -6.99 -8.29 10.64
CA MET A 1 -7.07 -7.21 9.63
C MET A 1 -5.66 -6.75 9.34
N CYS A 2 -5.29 -6.58 8.08
CA CYS A 2 -3.97 -6.10 7.69
C CYS A 2 -3.67 -4.67 8.18
N GLY A 3 -2.42 -4.26 8.11
CA GLY A 3 -1.97 -2.91 8.37
C GLY A 3 -1.01 -2.47 7.29
N ILE A 4 -1.16 -1.26 6.77
CA ILE A 4 -0.24 -0.67 5.79
C ILE A 4 0.41 0.59 6.34
N ALA A 5 1.63 0.85 5.92
CA ALA A 5 2.36 2.08 6.19
C ALA A 5 3.24 2.44 4.98
N GLY A 6 3.57 3.71 4.84
CA GLY A 6 4.48 4.11 3.78
C GLY A 6 4.96 5.54 3.91
N VAL A 7 5.96 5.83 3.10
CA VAL A 7 6.66 7.12 3.01
C VAL A 7 6.84 7.48 1.55
N LEU A 8 6.47 8.70 1.18
CA LEU A 8 6.78 9.29 -0.12
C LEU A 8 7.60 10.57 0.06
N ARG A 9 8.66 10.70 -0.68
CA ARG A 9 9.45 11.91 -0.80
C ARG A 9 8.78 12.88 -1.78
N LEU A 10 8.38 14.06 -1.30
CA LEU A 10 7.74 15.10 -2.12
C LEU A 10 8.75 16.16 -2.58
N SER A 11 9.49 16.76 -1.65
CA SER A 11 10.34 17.94 -1.93
C SER A 11 11.61 17.98 -1.05
N THR A 12 12.12 16.82 -0.66
CA THR A 12 13.35 16.71 0.15
C THR A 12 14.35 15.79 -0.57
N ASP A 13 15.64 16.01 -0.36
CA ASP A 13 16.69 15.12 -0.87
C ASP A 13 16.94 13.91 0.05
N MET A 14 16.28 13.86 1.20
CA MET A 14 16.43 12.74 2.13
C MET A 14 15.81 11.47 1.53
N PRO A 15 16.58 10.40 1.35
CA PRO A 15 16.06 9.13 0.83
C PRO A 15 15.15 8.47 1.86
N VAL A 16 14.17 7.69 1.38
CA VAL A 16 13.37 6.84 2.27
C VAL A 16 14.28 5.85 2.98
N ASP A 17 14.17 5.80 4.31
CA ASP A 17 14.94 4.90 5.16
C ASP A 17 14.14 3.62 5.44
N ALA A 18 14.67 2.48 4.97
CA ALA A 18 14.05 1.16 5.16
C ALA A 18 13.91 0.79 6.65
N VAL A 19 14.85 1.23 7.52
CA VAL A 19 14.77 0.97 8.97
C VAL A 19 13.63 1.74 9.61
N VAL A 20 13.42 2.98 9.19
CA VAL A 20 12.28 3.80 9.65
C VAL A 20 10.98 3.20 9.16
N LEU A 21 10.90 2.79 7.87
CA LEU A 21 9.73 2.12 7.32
C LEU A 21 9.40 0.83 8.09
N ALA A 22 10.41 0.01 8.39
CA ALA A 22 10.23 -1.21 9.19
C ALA A 22 9.68 -0.91 10.60
N ARG A 23 10.13 0.18 11.26
CA ARG A 23 9.57 0.60 12.56
C ARG A 23 8.11 1.03 12.45
N MET A 24 7.75 1.73 11.38
CA MET A 24 6.35 2.13 11.11
C MET A 24 5.48 0.88 10.91
N THR A 25 5.94 -0.05 10.06
CA THR A 25 5.24 -1.30 9.76
C THR A 25 5.15 -2.20 10.98
N GLY A 26 6.22 -2.35 11.76
CA GLY A 26 6.26 -3.12 13.00
C GLY A 26 5.28 -2.64 14.07
N ALA A 27 4.94 -1.33 14.11
CA ALA A 27 3.90 -0.83 15.01
C ALA A 27 2.49 -1.38 14.70
N LEU A 28 2.30 -2.01 13.54
CA LEU A 28 1.03 -2.59 13.09
C LEU A 28 0.95 -4.12 13.28
N VAL A 29 1.90 -4.76 13.95
CA VAL A 29 1.96 -6.22 14.13
C VAL A 29 0.68 -6.83 14.68
N HIS A 30 -0.02 -6.14 15.61
CA HIS A 30 -1.30 -6.60 16.18
C HIS A 30 -2.43 -6.68 15.16
N ARG A 31 -2.32 -5.98 14.01
CA ARG A 31 -3.28 -6.03 12.91
C ARG A 31 -3.03 -7.20 11.97
N GLY A 32 -1.76 -7.51 11.74
CA GLY A 32 -1.33 -8.55 10.82
C GLY A 32 -0.12 -9.28 11.38
N PRO A 33 -0.33 -10.30 12.24
CA PRO A 33 0.76 -11.01 12.88
C PRO A 33 1.44 -12.03 11.97
N ASP A 34 0.78 -12.46 10.87
CA ASP A 34 1.17 -13.66 10.13
C ASP A 34 2.32 -13.41 9.15
N ASP A 35 2.39 -12.19 8.57
CA ASP A 35 3.39 -11.87 7.56
C ASP A 35 3.75 -10.38 7.58
N GLU A 36 4.97 -10.07 7.13
CA GLU A 36 5.50 -8.71 7.01
C GLU A 36 6.28 -8.56 5.71
N GLY A 37 6.02 -7.49 4.97
CA GLY A 37 6.84 -7.16 3.82
C GLY A 37 7.07 -5.67 3.66
N LEU A 38 8.21 -5.36 3.04
CA LEU A 38 8.69 -4.01 2.79
C LEU A 38 9.15 -3.89 1.33
N PHE A 39 8.86 -2.77 0.73
CA PHE A 39 9.41 -2.35 -0.55
C PHE A 39 9.94 -0.93 -0.42
N VAL A 40 11.12 -0.69 -0.97
CA VAL A 40 11.68 0.65 -1.14
C VAL A 40 12.05 0.80 -2.61
N SER A 41 11.54 1.83 -3.26
CA SER A 41 11.81 2.10 -4.67
C SER A 41 13.31 2.27 -4.93
N PRO A 42 13.83 1.91 -6.12
CA PRO A 42 15.25 2.03 -6.45
C PRO A 42 15.83 3.43 -6.19
N ALA A 43 15.08 4.47 -6.56
CA ALA A 43 15.44 5.87 -6.28
C ALA A 43 15.22 6.29 -4.83
N ARG A 44 14.74 5.38 -3.95
CA ARG A 44 14.39 5.65 -2.55
C ARG A 44 13.44 6.83 -2.39
N ALA A 45 12.56 7.02 -3.37
CA ALA A 45 11.55 8.07 -3.36
C ALA A 45 10.27 7.63 -2.65
N CYS A 46 9.94 6.33 -2.71
CA CYS A 46 8.78 5.72 -2.08
C CYS A 46 9.17 4.49 -1.26
N GLY A 47 8.49 4.29 -0.14
CA GLY A 47 8.56 3.07 0.66
C GLY A 47 7.15 2.60 1.01
N LEU A 48 6.88 1.32 0.82
CA LEU A 48 5.64 0.64 1.15
C LEU A 48 5.90 -0.47 2.15
N GLY A 49 5.07 -0.58 3.18
CA GLY A 49 5.15 -1.64 4.18
C GLY A 49 3.77 -2.21 4.49
N ALA A 50 3.72 -3.51 4.70
CA ALA A 50 2.50 -4.23 5.04
C ALA A 50 2.71 -5.20 6.19
N ARG A 51 1.71 -5.29 7.08
CA ARG A 51 1.49 -6.38 8.03
C ARG A 51 0.24 -7.11 7.61
N ARG A 52 0.33 -8.42 7.46
CA ARG A 52 -0.73 -9.24 6.89
C ARG A 52 -1.35 -10.16 7.93
N LEU A 53 -2.69 -10.18 7.93
CA LEU A 53 -3.48 -11.28 8.45
C LEU A 53 -3.89 -12.12 7.24
N SER A 54 -3.35 -13.33 7.15
CA SER A 54 -3.50 -14.19 5.96
C SER A 54 -4.88 -14.85 5.95
N ILE A 55 -5.75 -14.41 5.04
CA ILE A 55 -7.12 -14.92 4.86
C ILE A 55 -7.31 -15.51 3.46
N ILE A 56 -6.94 -14.76 2.42
CA ILE A 56 -6.99 -15.18 1.02
C ILE A 56 -5.57 -15.47 0.56
N ASP A 57 -5.36 -16.59 -0.15
CA ASP A 57 -4.07 -17.01 -0.67
C ASP A 57 -2.96 -17.00 0.40
N LEU A 58 -2.99 -17.98 1.28
CA LEU A 58 -2.04 -18.08 2.42
C LEU A 58 -0.58 -18.09 1.99
N ALA A 59 -0.28 -18.68 0.83
CA ALA A 59 1.08 -18.87 0.34
C ALA A 59 1.54 -17.76 -0.62
N GLY A 60 0.66 -17.27 -1.52
CA GLY A 60 1.00 -16.34 -2.61
C GLY A 60 0.69 -14.87 -2.33
N GLY A 61 -0.13 -14.58 -1.34
CA GLY A 61 -0.62 -13.22 -1.09
C GLY A 61 0.32 -12.32 -0.26
N HIS A 62 1.63 -12.55 -0.29
CA HIS A 62 2.64 -11.68 0.35
C HIS A 62 2.53 -10.25 -0.18
N GLN A 63 2.62 -9.26 0.72
CA GLN A 63 2.58 -7.84 0.37
C GLN A 63 3.85 -7.13 0.85
N PRO A 64 4.36 -6.14 0.12
CA PRO A 64 3.87 -5.55 -1.13
C PRO A 64 3.90 -6.53 -2.30
N ILE A 65 2.85 -6.50 -3.13
CA ILE A 65 2.73 -7.31 -4.35
C ILE A 65 2.88 -6.41 -5.59
N CYS A 66 3.37 -6.96 -6.69
CA CYS A 66 3.56 -6.19 -7.93
C CYS A 66 2.92 -6.87 -9.14
N ASN A 67 2.79 -6.08 -10.24
CA ASN A 67 2.44 -6.60 -11.55
C ASN A 67 3.55 -7.50 -12.13
N GLU A 68 3.32 -8.10 -13.30
CA GLU A 68 4.27 -8.99 -13.98
C GLU A 68 5.58 -8.29 -14.38
N ALA A 69 5.55 -6.97 -14.67
CA ALA A 69 6.73 -6.18 -14.99
C ALA A 69 7.57 -5.82 -13.75
N GLY A 70 6.98 -5.87 -12.54
CA GLY A 70 7.64 -5.53 -11.29
C GLY A 70 7.82 -4.03 -11.07
N ASP A 71 7.02 -3.22 -11.73
CA ASP A 71 7.12 -1.75 -11.72
C ASP A 71 5.89 -1.03 -11.14
N VAL A 72 4.79 -1.75 -10.87
CA VAL A 72 3.62 -1.27 -10.12
C VAL A 72 3.49 -2.08 -8.83
N TRP A 73 3.68 -1.43 -7.69
CA TRP A 73 3.69 -2.06 -6.37
C TRP A 73 2.48 -1.66 -5.53
N VAL A 74 1.89 -2.62 -4.86
CA VAL A 74 0.65 -2.42 -4.09
C VAL A 74 0.76 -2.96 -2.68
N VAL A 75 0.23 -2.18 -1.73
CA VAL A 75 -0.12 -2.65 -0.38
C VAL A 75 -1.59 -2.35 -0.10
N GLN A 76 -2.26 -3.27 0.60
CA GLN A 76 -3.68 -3.20 0.91
C GLN A 76 -3.97 -3.62 2.34
N ASN A 77 -4.82 -2.84 3.01
CA ASN A 77 -5.56 -3.26 4.19
C ASN A 77 -7.03 -3.36 3.79
N GLY A 78 -7.51 -4.54 3.48
CA GLY A 78 -8.88 -4.70 3.03
C GLY A 78 -9.15 -6.00 2.31
N GLU A 79 -10.23 -5.99 1.52
CA GLU A 79 -10.67 -7.10 0.69
C GLU A 79 -11.45 -6.55 -0.50
N ILE A 80 -11.09 -6.98 -1.71
CA ILE A 80 -11.78 -6.64 -2.96
C ILE A 80 -12.74 -7.77 -3.30
N TYR A 81 -14.03 -7.55 -3.08
CA TYR A 81 -15.05 -8.58 -3.21
C TYR A 81 -15.24 -9.08 -4.64
N ASN A 82 -15.06 -8.20 -5.62
CA ASN A 82 -15.20 -8.50 -7.04
C ASN A 82 -13.87 -8.86 -7.72
N TYR A 83 -12.86 -9.34 -6.97
CA TYR A 83 -11.55 -9.63 -7.54
C TYR A 83 -11.56 -10.72 -8.61
N LYS A 84 -12.41 -11.76 -8.46
CA LYS A 84 -12.50 -12.86 -9.45
C LYS A 84 -12.99 -12.41 -10.83
N PRO A 85 -14.13 -11.70 -10.97
CA PRO A 85 -14.53 -11.17 -12.28
C PRO A 85 -13.56 -10.11 -12.83
N LEU A 86 -12.95 -9.27 -11.98
CA LEU A 86 -11.92 -8.32 -12.43
C LEU A 86 -10.67 -9.04 -12.94
N ARG A 87 -10.23 -10.11 -12.27
CA ARG A 87 -9.13 -10.95 -12.71
C ARG A 87 -9.40 -11.53 -14.10
N ALA A 88 -10.57 -12.14 -14.32
CA ALA A 88 -10.92 -12.70 -15.62
C ALA A 88 -10.91 -11.65 -16.75
N GLU A 89 -11.39 -10.42 -16.46
CA GLU A 89 -11.32 -9.30 -17.39
C GLU A 89 -9.88 -8.88 -17.71
N LEU A 90 -9.03 -8.79 -16.69
CA LEU A 90 -7.62 -8.42 -16.85
C LEU A 90 -6.82 -9.50 -17.57
N GLU A 91 -7.06 -10.77 -17.29
CA GLU A 91 -6.47 -11.90 -18.03
C GLU A 91 -6.87 -11.86 -19.52
N ALA A 92 -8.11 -11.49 -19.83
CA ALA A 92 -8.56 -11.28 -21.21
C ALA A 92 -7.89 -10.06 -21.89
N CYS A 93 -7.40 -9.07 -21.11
CA CYS A 93 -6.58 -7.97 -21.57
C CYS A 93 -5.09 -8.34 -21.72
N GLY A 94 -4.67 -9.54 -21.32
CA GLY A 94 -3.31 -10.05 -21.47
C GLY A 94 -2.46 -9.98 -20.20
N HIS A 95 -3.01 -9.56 -19.06
CA HIS A 95 -2.28 -9.55 -17.79
C HIS A 95 -2.05 -10.98 -17.26
N VAL A 96 -0.88 -11.19 -16.64
CA VAL A 96 -0.45 -12.49 -16.12
C VAL A 96 -0.34 -12.45 -14.60
N PHE A 97 -1.23 -13.16 -13.93
CA PHE A 97 -1.28 -13.27 -12.48
C PHE A 97 -0.32 -14.35 -11.95
N ARG A 98 0.31 -14.08 -10.80
CA ARG A 98 1.24 -14.99 -10.12
C ARG A 98 0.68 -15.54 -8.81
N SER A 99 -0.38 -14.93 -8.28
CA SER A 99 -1.04 -15.32 -7.03
C SER A 99 -2.56 -15.42 -7.21
N GLU A 100 -3.23 -15.94 -6.21
CA GLU A 100 -4.70 -15.94 -6.11
C GLU A 100 -5.20 -14.78 -5.22
N SER A 101 -4.33 -13.81 -4.91
CA SER A 101 -4.63 -12.71 -4.03
C SER A 101 -5.54 -11.67 -4.70
N ASP A 102 -6.51 -11.17 -3.95
CA ASP A 102 -7.31 -10.02 -4.34
C ASP A 102 -6.49 -8.72 -4.44
N THR A 103 -5.34 -8.66 -3.77
CA THR A 103 -4.43 -7.50 -3.83
C THR A 103 -3.74 -7.39 -5.19
N GLU A 104 -3.36 -8.51 -5.82
CA GLU A 104 -2.69 -8.49 -7.14
C GLU A 104 -3.58 -7.90 -8.23
N VAL A 105 -4.90 -8.12 -8.13
CA VAL A 105 -5.87 -7.52 -9.06
C VAL A 105 -5.76 -5.99 -9.11
N ILE A 106 -5.39 -5.35 -7.99
CA ILE A 106 -5.23 -3.89 -7.93
C ILE A 106 -4.03 -3.43 -8.77
N ALA A 107 -2.92 -4.18 -8.76
CA ALA A 107 -1.72 -3.85 -9.55
C ALA A 107 -2.04 -3.84 -11.04
N HIS A 108 -2.65 -4.91 -11.53
CA HIS A 108 -3.04 -5.03 -12.94
C HIS A 108 -4.17 -4.07 -13.33
N ALA A 109 -5.14 -3.84 -12.43
CA ALA A 109 -6.19 -2.86 -12.65
C ALA A 109 -5.64 -1.43 -12.78
N TYR A 110 -4.63 -1.08 -11.96
CA TYR A 110 -3.96 0.22 -12.09
C TYR A 110 -3.17 0.31 -13.39
N GLU A 111 -2.46 -0.72 -13.79
CA GLU A 111 -1.74 -0.76 -15.06
C GLU A 111 -2.68 -0.55 -16.24
N GLN A 112 -3.84 -1.23 -16.25
CA GLN A 112 -4.82 -1.18 -17.33
C GLN A 112 -5.59 0.14 -17.38
N TRP A 113 -6.02 0.69 -16.22
CA TRP A 113 -6.96 1.82 -16.16
C TRP A 113 -6.42 3.05 -15.40
N GLY A 114 -5.17 3.00 -14.93
CA GLY A 114 -4.60 4.07 -14.13
C GLY A 114 -5.39 4.30 -12.84
N ALA A 115 -5.47 5.55 -12.39
CA ALA A 115 -6.19 5.92 -11.17
C ALA A 115 -7.70 5.59 -11.20
N ALA A 116 -8.31 5.49 -12.39
CA ALA A 116 -9.71 5.13 -12.55
C ALA A 116 -10.01 3.68 -12.12
N CYS A 117 -8.99 2.84 -11.93
CA CYS A 117 -9.15 1.48 -11.41
C CYS A 117 -9.96 1.44 -10.09
N VAL A 118 -9.81 2.47 -9.24
CA VAL A 118 -10.50 2.57 -7.94
C VAL A 118 -12.02 2.55 -8.09
N GLU A 119 -12.56 3.10 -9.19
CA GLU A 119 -13.99 3.13 -9.46
C GLU A 119 -14.57 1.73 -9.73
N ARG A 120 -13.72 0.80 -10.15
CA ARG A 120 -14.07 -0.58 -10.49
C ARG A 120 -13.95 -1.55 -9.30
N LEU A 121 -13.34 -1.10 -8.20
CA LEU A 121 -13.16 -1.92 -7.01
C LEU A 121 -14.42 -1.90 -6.13
N TRP A 122 -14.92 -3.07 -5.81
CA TRP A 122 -15.98 -3.27 -4.84
C TRP A 122 -15.40 -3.98 -3.63
N GLY A 123 -15.50 -3.35 -2.47
CA GLY A 123 -14.92 -3.93 -1.27
C GLY A 123 -14.77 -2.92 -0.13
N MET A 124 -14.02 -3.33 0.85
CA MET A 124 -13.60 -2.51 1.97
C MET A 124 -12.07 -2.43 1.94
N PHE A 125 -11.52 -1.26 1.69
CA PHE A 125 -10.08 -1.14 1.49
C PHE A 125 -9.50 0.22 1.89
N ALA A 126 -8.25 0.19 2.31
CA ALA A 126 -7.29 1.27 2.23
C ALA A 126 -6.07 0.71 1.51
N LEU A 127 -5.63 1.35 0.44
CA LEU A 127 -4.56 0.86 -0.42
C LEU A 127 -3.59 1.96 -0.81
N ALA A 128 -2.38 1.55 -1.17
CA ALA A 128 -1.39 2.40 -1.81
C ALA A 128 -0.83 1.66 -3.03
N VAL A 129 -0.78 2.36 -4.16
CA VAL A 129 -0.15 1.89 -5.39
C VAL A 129 1.00 2.81 -5.74
N TRP A 130 2.20 2.26 -5.89
CA TRP A 130 3.37 2.95 -6.38
C TRP A 130 3.65 2.56 -7.82
N ASP A 131 3.69 3.56 -8.70
CA ASP A 131 4.03 3.45 -10.11
C ASP A 131 5.48 3.95 -10.29
N GLU A 132 6.41 3.00 -10.44
CA GLU A 132 7.84 3.31 -10.53
C GLU A 132 8.18 4.13 -11.80
N PRO A 133 7.70 3.77 -13.01
CA PRO A 133 7.97 4.56 -14.20
C PRO A 133 7.45 5.99 -14.15
N ARG A 134 6.27 6.20 -13.55
CA ARG A 134 5.66 7.53 -13.46
C ARG A 134 6.01 8.28 -12.19
N GLN A 135 6.74 7.65 -11.26
CA GLN A 135 7.07 8.19 -9.94
C GLN A 135 5.82 8.75 -9.23
N ARG A 136 4.74 7.96 -9.23
CA ARG A 136 3.43 8.35 -8.73
C ARG A 136 2.95 7.41 -7.63
N LEU A 137 2.50 7.98 -6.54
CA LEU A 137 1.76 7.27 -5.49
C LEU A 137 0.26 7.57 -5.62
N LEU A 138 -0.54 6.51 -5.76
CA LEU A 138 -1.99 6.55 -5.60
C LEU A 138 -2.33 6.04 -4.20
N LEU A 139 -3.05 6.83 -3.43
CA LEU A 139 -3.67 6.44 -2.17
C LEU A 139 -5.19 6.41 -2.36
N ALA A 140 -5.83 5.33 -1.96
CA ALA A 140 -7.28 5.21 -2.05
C ALA A 140 -7.87 4.54 -0.82
N ARG A 141 -9.12 4.92 -0.53
CA ARG A 141 -9.90 4.38 0.58
C ARG A 141 -11.32 4.09 0.09
N ASP A 142 -11.94 3.03 0.62
CA ASP A 142 -13.31 2.67 0.28
C ASP A 142 -14.31 3.81 0.59
N ARG A 143 -15.42 3.85 -0.17
CA ARG A 143 -16.41 4.95 -0.13
C ARG A 143 -17.00 5.21 1.26
N LEU A 144 -17.11 4.19 2.10
CA LEU A 144 -17.65 4.30 3.46
C LEU A 144 -16.56 4.51 4.51
N GLY A 145 -15.29 4.50 4.11
CA GLY A 145 -14.17 4.63 5.02
C GLY A 145 -14.05 3.49 6.02
N LYS A 146 -14.46 2.27 5.66
CA LYS A 146 -14.40 1.10 6.55
C LYS A 146 -12.99 0.77 6.98
N LYS A 147 -12.02 0.94 6.09
CA LYS A 147 -10.61 0.72 6.43
C LYS A 147 -9.93 2.06 6.72
N PRO A 148 -9.23 2.19 7.85
CA PRO A 148 -8.56 3.43 8.21
C PRO A 148 -7.35 3.70 7.31
N LEU A 149 -7.17 4.97 6.96
CA LEU A 149 -5.98 5.51 6.31
C LEU A 149 -5.74 6.91 6.86
N PHE A 150 -4.61 7.10 7.52
CA PHE A 150 -4.16 8.37 8.08
C PHE A 150 -2.98 8.90 7.29
N LEU A 151 -2.93 10.21 7.10
CA LEU A 151 -1.90 10.91 6.33
C LEU A 151 -1.25 11.98 7.20
N ALA A 152 0.04 12.19 7.01
CA ALA A 152 0.76 13.31 7.58
C ALA A 152 1.78 13.84 6.56
N GLN A 153 1.80 15.16 6.36
CA GLN A 153 2.81 15.79 5.53
C GLN A 153 3.74 16.60 6.43
N VAL A 154 5.03 16.30 6.37
CA VAL A 154 6.05 16.90 7.23
C VAL A 154 7.40 16.91 6.54
N ASN A 155 8.12 18.03 6.60
CA ASN A 155 9.50 18.17 6.11
C ASN A 155 9.72 17.66 4.69
N GLY A 156 8.76 17.90 3.77
CA GLY A 156 8.84 17.44 2.38
C GLY A 156 8.57 15.95 2.18
N LEU A 157 8.05 15.27 3.19
CA LEU A 157 7.60 13.88 3.14
C LEU A 157 6.08 13.80 3.26
N LEU A 158 5.47 12.85 2.56
CA LEU A 158 4.13 12.36 2.83
C LEU A 158 4.25 10.99 3.51
N LEU A 159 3.68 10.87 4.69
CA LEU A 159 3.59 9.64 5.46
C LEU A 159 2.15 9.15 5.44
N PHE A 160 1.94 7.85 5.33
CA PHE A 160 0.62 7.26 5.47
C PHE A 160 0.66 5.97 6.27
N ALA A 161 -0.43 5.67 6.98
CA ALA A 161 -0.56 4.41 7.70
C ALA A 161 -2.01 4.08 8.05
N SER A 162 -2.26 2.81 8.35
CA SER A 162 -3.54 2.33 8.90
C SER A 162 -3.83 2.86 10.30
N GLU A 163 -2.82 3.29 11.07
CA GLU A 163 -2.96 3.81 12.42
C GLU A 163 -1.98 4.95 12.71
N ILE A 164 -2.41 5.94 13.48
CA ILE A 164 -1.60 7.11 13.85
C ILE A 164 -0.30 6.70 14.56
N LYS A 165 -0.33 5.67 15.41
CA LYS A 165 0.87 5.21 16.13
C LYS A 165 1.99 4.75 15.20
N ALA A 166 1.65 4.27 13.98
CA ALA A 166 2.65 3.92 12.98
C ALA A 166 3.29 5.17 12.38
N LEU A 167 2.51 6.24 12.12
CA LEU A 167 3.03 7.54 11.68
C LEU A 167 4.01 8.11 12.72
N LEU A 168 3.66 8.03 14.02
CA LEU A 168 4.50 8.51 15.13
C LEU A 168 5.82 7.75 15.31
N ARG A 169 6.05 6.65 14.59
CA ARG A 169 7.36 5.97 14.55
C ARG A 169 8.34 6.63 13.58
N HIS A 170 7.85 7.53 12.72
CA HIS A 170 8.74 8.28 11.85
C HIS A 170 9.38 9.43 12.62
N PRO A 171 10.74 9.63 12.57
CA PRO A 171 11.45 10.66 13.35
C PRO A 171 10.93 12.08 13.12
N ALA A 172 10.43 12.38 11.92
CA ALA A 172 9.88 13.70 11.61
C ALA A 172 8.59 14.04 12.39
N LEU A 173 7.92 13.06 13.02
CA LEU A 173 6.70 13.23 13.83
C LEU A 173 6.92 12.91 15.32
N CYS A 174 8.17 12.79 15.78
CA CYS A 174 8.46 12.39 17.17
C CYS A 174 8.02 13.43 18.23
N GLN A 175 7.70 14.65 17.83
CA GLN A 175 7.20 15.70 18.71
C GLN A 175 5.94 16.34 18.09
N PRO A 176 4.78 15.67 18.12
CA PRO A 176 3.55 16.28 17.67
C PRO A 176 3.18 17.43 18.60
N THR A 177 3.05 18.64 18.07
CA THR A 177 2.40 19.76 18.76
C THR A 177 0.90 19.64 18.53
N LEU A 178 0.12 19.76 19.61
CA LEU A 178 -1.33 19.92 19.51
C LEU A 178 -1.60 21.38 19.13
N ASP A 179 -2.30 21.60 18.02
CA ASP A 179 -2.94 22.89 17.75
C ASP A 179 -4.09 23.04 18.75
N ALA A 180 -4.02 24.09 19.57
CA ALA A 180 -5.02 24.42 20.58
C ALA A 180 -6.20 25.20 19.98
#